data_c014fff177f7bd65417b80fa6bb0e8f6
#
_entry.id   c014fff177f7bd65417b80fa6bb0e8f6
#
_cell.length_a   1.000
_cell.length_b   1.000
_cell.length_c   1.000
_cell.angle_alpha   90.00
_cell.angle_beta   90.00
_cell.angle_gamma   90.00
#
_symmetry.space_group_name_H-M   'P 1'
#
loop_
_entity.id
_entity.type
_entity.pdbx_description
1 polymer ?
#
loop_
_entity_poly.entity_id
_entity_poly.type
_entity_poly.pdbx_seq_one_letter_code
_entity_poly.pdbx_strand_id
1 'polypeptide(L)'
;VLTKFSELDDSDLSFAIKKWSKHSDLVLRTLCKKLLNRELYKIKLQNKPFLEEEITALQQKAMQQFNVNNSLVHYFVHSGTAKNTMYKTEDERINIIFKDKTVKDISKIDNPLIHQTISAPIKKFYICLLEP
;
A
#
# COMPACT_ATOMS: atom_id res chain seq x y z
N VAL A 1 7.24 -12.49 -24.37
CA VAL A 1 6.74 -11.46 -23.41
C VAL A 1 7.82 -11.07 -22.44
N LEU A 2 8.50 -12.03 -21.77
CA LEU A 2 9.57 -11.77 -20.78
C LEU A 2 10.75 -10.98 -21.36
N THR A 3 11.19 -11.31 -22.58
CA THR A 3 12.32 -10.63 -23.24
C THR A 3 12.05 -9.13 -23.45
N LYS A 4 10.83 -8.79 -23.91
CA LYS A 4 10.44 -7.38 -24.10
C LYS A 4 10.26 -6.63 -22.77
N PHE A 5 9.88 -7.34 -21.73
CA PHE A 5 9.74 -6.75 -20.39
C PHE A 5 11.11 -6.44 -19.76
N SER A 6 12.12 -7.30 -19.98
CA SER A 6 13.48 -7.08 -19.48
C SER A 6 14.25 -5.96 -20.18
N GLU A 7 13.74 -5.48 -21.32
CA GLU A 7 14.31 -4.34 -22.04
C GLU A 7 13.77 -2.97 -21.56
N LEU A 8 12.69 -2.98 -20.72
CA LEU A 8 12.10 -1.75 -20.20
C LEU A 8 12.92 -1.22 -19.01
N ASP A 9 13.12 0.09 -18.99
CA ASP A 9 13.75 0.80 -17.90
C ASP A 9 12.85 1.91 -17.31
N ASP A 10 13.33 2.59 -16.28
CA ASP A 10 12.61 3.68 -15.63
C ASP A 10 12.32 4.86 -16.57
N SER A 11 13.13 5.05 -17.61
CA SER A 11 12.95 6.10 -18.61
C SER A 11 11.75 5.82 -19.49
N ASP A 12 11.54 4.57 -19.90
CA ASP A 12 10.37 4.13 -20.67
C ASP A 12 9.09 4.32 -19.88
N LEU A 13 9.11 3.93 -18.61
CA LEU A 13 7.98 4.13 -17.71
C LEU A 13 7.67 5.62 -17.51
N SER A 14 8.69 6.43 -17.27
CA SER A 14 8.56 7.88 -17.09
C SER A 14 8.00 8.55 -18.34
N PHE A 15 8.47 8.14 -19.53
CA PHE A 15 7.94 8.63 -20.80
C PHE A 15 6.47 8.24 -21.00
N ALA A 16 6.12 6.99 -20.72
CA ALA A 16 4.75 6.50 -20.82
C ALA A 16 3.80 7.30 -19.90
N ILE A 17 4.17 7.53 -18.63
CA ILE A 17 3.39 8.32 -17.68
C ILE A 17 3.18 9.76 -18.19
N LYS A 18 4.23 10.41 -18.72
CA LYS A 18 4.12 11.74 -19.33
C LYS A 18 3.17 11.75 -20.52
N LYS A 19 3.20 10.73 -21.34
CA LYS A 19 2.28 10.59 -22.49
C LYS A 19 0.84 10.35 -22.02
N TRP A 20 0.63 9.45 -21.06
CA TRP A 20 -0.68 9.13 -20.51
C TRP A 20 -1.31 10.26 -19.71
N SER A 21 -0.53 11.21 -19.20
CA SER A 21 -1.08 12.42 -18.57
C SER A 21 -1.92 13.29 -19.50
N LYS A 22 -1.88 13.02 -20.82
CA LYS A 22 -2.70 13.66 -21.86
C LYS A 22 -3.69 12.69 -22.52
N HIS A 23 -3.87 11.49 -21.96
CA HIS A 23 -4.74 10.47 -22.49
C HIS A 23 -6.23 10.88 -22.42
N SER A 24 -7.07 10.34 -23.31
CA SER A 24 -8.52 10.58 -23.31
C SER A 24 -9.23 9.99 -22.10
N ASP A 25 -8.75 8.83 -21.60
CA ASP A 25 -9.26 8.24 -20.37
C ASP A 25 -9.01 9.15 -19.17
N LEU A 26 -10.12 9.49 -18.48
CA LEU A 26 -10.10 10.45 -17.37
C LEU A 26 -9.28 9.93 -16.17
N VAL A 27 -9.45 8.65 -15.82
CA VAL A 27 -8.77 8.05 -14.65
C VAL A 27 -7.27 8.02 -14.89
N LEU A 28 -6.86 7.42 -16.02
CA LEU A 28 -5.44 7.30 -16.41
C LEU A 28 -4.77 8.67 -16.47
N ARG A 29 -5.41 9.63 -17.15
CA ARG A 29 -4.91 11.00 -17.27
C ARG A 29 -4.74 11.66 -15.90
N THR A 30 -5.74 11.53 -15.02
CA THR A 30 -5.71 12.17 -13.70
C THR A 30 -4.62 11.57 -12.84
N LEU A 31 -4.55 10.24 -12.76
CA LEU A 31 -3.53 9.56 -11.96
C LEU A 31 -2.10 9.87 -12.45
N CYS A 32 -1.88 9.86 -13.75
CA CYS A 32 -0.58 10.22 -14.32
C CYS A 32 -0.20 11.69 -14.04
N LYS A 33 -1.15 12.64 -14.15
CA LYS A 33 -0.90 14.04 -13.78
C LYS A 33 -0.54 14.20 -12.32
N LYS A 34 -1.32 13.57 -11.43
CA LYS A 34 -1.10 13.61 -9.98
C LYS A 34 0.27 13.04 -9.61
N LEU A 35 0.66 11.92 -10.24
CA LEU A 35 1.99 11.33 -10.03
C LEU A 35 3.12 12.26 -10.49
N LEU A 36 3.00 12.88 -11.67
CA LEU A 36 4.00 13.82 -12.21
C LEU A 36 4.15 15.06 -11.34
N ASN A 37 3.04 15.56 -10.78
CA ASN A 37 3.03 16.73 -9.91
C ASN A 37 3.37 16.40 -8.44
N ARG A 38 3.58 15.12 -8.11
CA ARG A 38 3.78 14.64 -6.74
C ARG A 38 2.59 14.92 -5.80
N GLU A 39 1.41 14.98 -6.36
CA GLU A 39 0.13 15.12 -5.63
C GLU A 39 -0.41 13.72 -5.31
N LEU A 40 0.23 13.05 -4.34
CA LEU A 40 -0.04 11.66 -4.01
C LEU A 40 -1.31 11.53 -3.16
N TYR A 41 -1.79 10.27 -3.01
CA TYR A 41 -2.90 9.97 -2.12
C TYR A 41 -2.59 10.36 -0.67
N LYS A 42 -3.56 10.98 -0.01
CA LYS A 42 -3.54 11.12 1.43
C LYS A 42 -4.07 9.85 2.07
N ILE A 43 -3.37 9.39 3.11
CA ILE A 43 -3.70 8.15 3.81
C ILE A 43 -4.13 8.47 5.23
N LYS A 44 -5.33 8.01 5.60
CA LYS A 44 -5.78 7.95 7.00
C LYS A 44 -5.55 6.53 7.49
N LEU A 45 -4.91 6.37 8.65
CA LEU A 45 -4.63 5.09 9.29
C LEU A 45 -5.22 5.07 10.71
N GLN A 46 -5.91 3.98 11.06
CA GLN A 46 -6.44 3.78 12.42
C GLN A 46 -6.47 2.30 12.81
N ASN A 47 -6.66 2.05 14.12
CA ASN A 47 -6.68 0.69 14.67
C ASN A 47 -8.06 0.02 14.59
N LYS A 48 -9.13 0.79 14.31
CA LYS A 48 -10.51 0.29 14.17
C LYS A 48 -10.95 0.36 12.71
N PRO A 49 -11.87 -0.48 12.25
CA PRO A 49 -12.47 -0.33 10.93
C PRO A 49 -13.08 1.06 10.73
N PHE A 50 -13.04 1.58 9.54
CA PHE A 50 -13.81 2.77 9.15
C PHE A 50 -15.27 2.39 8.99
N LEU A 51 -16.18 3.32 9.30
CA LEU A 51 -17.61 3.13 9.09
C LEU A 51 -17.92 3.19 7.58
N GLU A 52 -18.82 2.34 7.12
CA GLU A 52 -19.27 2.33 5.71
C GLU A 52 -19.83 3.69 5.28
N GLU A 53 -20.53 4.39 6.18
CA GLU A 53 -21.06 5.74 5.94
C GLU A 53 -19.92 6.75 5.67
N GLU A 54 -18.81 6.66 6.41
CA GLU A 54 -17.65 7.53 6.20
C GLU A 54 -17.00 7.27 4.83
N ILE A 55 -16.83 6.00 4.47
CA ILE A 55 -16.28 5.62 3.16
C ILE A 55 -17.20 6.11 2.03
N THR A 56 -18.50 5.87 2.17
CA THR A 56 -19.49 6.28 1.18
C THR A 56 -19.53 7.80 0.99
N ALA A 57 -19.47 8.57 2.09
CA ALA A 57 -19.42 10.03 2.02
C ALA A 57 -18.18 10.53 1.28
N LEU A 58 -17.01 9.93 1.53
CA LEU A 58 -15.78 10.27 0.82
C LEU A 58 -15.85 9.90 -0.68
N GLN A 59 -16.47 8.76 -1.00
CA GLN A 59 -16.69 8.35 -2.39
C GLN A 59 -17.64 9.30 -3.11
N GLN A 60 -18.75 9.70 -2.49
CA GLN A 60 -19.69 10.68 -3.08
C GLN A 60 -18.99 12.01 -3.36
N LYS A 61 -18.19 12.50 -2.42
CA LYS A 61 -17.39 13.71 -2.59
C LYS A 61 -16.41 13.57 -3.77
N ALA A 62 -15.70 12.44 -3.85
CA ALA A 62 -14.77 12.19 -4.95
C ALA A 62 -15.49 12.09 -6.32
N MET A 63 -16.66 11.44 -6.39
CA MET A 63 -17.46 11.38 -7.62
C MET A 63 -17.82 12.78 -8.13
N GLN A 64 -18.22 13.68 -7.25
CA GLN A 64 -18.52 15.07 -7.61
C GLN A 64 -17.27 15.84 -8.05
N GLN A 65 -16.17 15.72 -7.30
CA GLN A 65 -14.95 16.47 -7.57
C GLN A 65 -14.25 16.07 -8.87
N PHE A 66 -14.20 14.77 -9.15
CA PHE A 66 -13.53 14.24 -10.34
C PHE A 66 -14.48 13.97 -11.52
N ASN A 67 -15.78 14.22 -11.34
CA ASN A 67 -16.82 13.94 -12.34
C ASN A 67 -16.76 12.47 -12.83
N VAL A 68 -16.69 11.54 -11.90
CA VAL A 68 -16.65 10.10 -12.16
C VAL A 68 -17.87 9.39 -11.60
N ASN A 69 -18.22 8.25 -12.16
CA ASN A 69 -19.31 7.43 -11.69
C ASN A 69 -18.85 6.44 -10.59
N ASN A 70 -19.81 5.72 -10.02
CA ASN A 70 -19.55 4.76 -8.95
C ASN A 70 -18.60 3.60 -9.34
N SER A 71 -18.56 3.23 -10.63
CA SER A 71 -17.67 2.17 -11.10
C SER A 71 -16.19 2.59 -11.12
N LEU A 72 -15.91 3.88 -11.18
CA LEU A 72 -14.57 4.45 -11.28
C LEU A 72 -14.07 5.09 -9.98
N VAL A 73 -14.95 5.33 -9.01
CA VAL A 73 -14.61 6.04 -7.77
C VAL A 73 -13.53 5.34 -6.93
N HIS A 74 -13.43 4.03 -7.04
CA HIS A 74 -12.43 3.23 -6.31
C HIS A 74 -10.98 3.57 -6.72
N TYR A 75 -10.76 4.19 -7.89
CA TYR A 75 -9.45 4.74 -8.26
C TYR A 75 -9.11 6.04 -7.55
N PHE A 76 -10.04 6.67 -6.84
CA PHE A 76 -9.85 7.94 -6.14
C PHE A 76 -9.98 7.80 -4.64
N VAL A 77 -10.83 6.87 -4.20
CA VAL A 77 -11.01 6.54 -2.77
C VAL A 77 -10.94 5.03 -2.61
N HIS A 78 -9.91 4.57 -1.92
CA HIS A 78 -9.66 3.16 -1.67
C HIS A 78 -9.51 2.92 -0.16
N SER A 79 -10.20 1.90 0.35
CA SER A 79 -10.08 1.48 1.75
C SER A 79 -9.58 0.05 1.84
N GLY A 80 -8.89 -0.26 2.92
CA GLY A 80 -8.37 -1.61 3.10
C GLY A 80 -7.75 -1.82 4.46
N THR A 81 -7.05 -2.93 4.57
CA THR A 81 -6.36 -3.35 5.78
C THR A 81 -4.89 -3.57 5.50
N ALA A 82 -4.04 -2.90 6.24
CA ALA A 82 -2.60 -3.16 6.25
C ALA A 82 -2.28 -4.09 7.42
N LYS A 83 -1.61 -5.20 7.14
CA LYS A 83 -1.09 -6.12 8.14
C LYS A 83 0.42 -6.13 8.03
N ASN A 84 1.09 -5.91 9.14
CA ASN A 84 2.53 -6.11 9.22
C ASN A 84 2.81 -7.32 10.11
N THR A 85 3.26 -8.39 9.51
CA THR A 85 3.85 -9.54 10.20
C THR A 85 5.34 -9.29 10.26
N MET A 86 5.84 -8.83 11.41
CA MET A 86 7.25 -8.47 11.57
C MET A 86 8.20 -9.66 11.37
N TYR A 87 7.74 -10.87 11.64
CA TYR A 87 8.54 -12.07 11.54
C TYR A 87 7.70 -13.28 11.10
N LYS A 88 8.13 -13.96 10.03
CA LYS A 88 7.54 -15.21 9.57
C LYS A 88 8.53 -16.33 9.85
N THR A 89 8.22 -17.19 10.79
CA THR A 89 9.04 -18.36 11.15
C THR A 89 9.14 -19.40 10.03
N GLU A 90 8.30 -19.31 9.01
CA GLU A 90 8.22 -20.26 7.91
C GLU A 90 9.16 -19.92 6.74
N ASP A 91 9.36 -18.64 6.44
CA ASP A 91 10.11 -18.21 5.25
C ASP A 91 11.53 -17.70 5.56
N GLU A 92 11.72 -16.95 6.64
CA GLU A 92 13.00 -16.33 6.98
C GLU A 92 13.30 -16.52 8.47
N ARG A 93 14.12 -17.52 8.80
CA ARG A 93 14.52 -17.80 10.20
C ARG A 93 15.74 -16.99 10.57
N ILE A 94 15.63 -16.21 11.64
CA ILE A 94 16.77 -15.56 12.28
C ILE A 94 17.25 -16.47 13.40
N ASN A 95 18.34 -17.19 13.12
CA ASN A 95 18.94 -18.11 14.07
C ASN A 95 20.01 -17.40 14.89
N ILE A 96 19.96 -17.54 16.22
CA ILE A 96 20.95 -17.01 17.14
C ILE A 96 21.79 -18.15 17.68
N ILE A 97 23.12 -18.03 17.56
CA ILE A 97 24.09 -18.95 18.10
C ILE A 97 24.52 -18.48 19.48
N PHE A 98 24.29 -19.30 20.49
CA PHE A 98 24.70 -19.02 21.87
C PHE A 98 26.16 -19.43 22.12
N LYS A 99 26.73 -19.00 23.26
CA LYS A 99 28.13 -19.33 23.65
C LYS A 99 28.37 -20.81 23.80
N ASP A 100 27.34 -21.57 24.15
CA ASP A 100 27.35 -23.06 24.25
C ASP A 100 27.21 -23.77 22.89
N LYS A 101 27.24 -23.00 21.79
CA LYS A 101 27.03 -23.46 20.40
C LYS A 101 25.61 -23.94 20.09
N THR A 102 24.66 -23.78 20.99
CA THR A 102 23.24 -24.03 20.66
C THR A 102 22.72 -22.98 19.71
N VAL A 103 21.88 -23.42 18.78
CA VAL A 103 21.22 -22.52 17.80
C VAL A 103 19.73 -22.48 18.11
N LYS A 104 19.17 -21.30 18.32
CA LYS A 104 17.74 -21.11 18.53
C LYS A 104 17.22 -20.01 17.61
N ASP A 105 16.00 -20.23 17.09
CA ASP A 105 15.27 -19.17 16.39
C ASP A 105 14.96 -18.02 17.33
N ILE A 106 15.04 -16.78 16.84
CA ILE A 106 14.80 -15.54 17.63
C ILE A 106 13.44 -15.54 18.33
N SER A 107 12.42 -16.14 17.72
CA SER A 107 11.08 -16.27 18.31
C SER A 107 11.00 -17.21 19.52
N LYS A 108 12.02 -18.07 19.71
CA LYS A 108 12.12 -19.04 20.82
C LYS A 108 13.02 -18.57 21.96
N ILE A 109 13.50 -17.34 21.90
CA ILE A 109 14.33 -16.75 22.96
C ILE A 109 13.40 -16.17 24.01
N ASP A 110 13.64 -16.56 25.25
CA ASP A 110 12.89 -16.04 26.41
C ASP A 110 13.32 -14.58 26.72
N ASN A 111 12.84 -13.66 25.89
CA ASN A 111 13.02 -12.22 26.06
C ASN A 111 11.67 -11.52 25.84
N PRO A 112 11.08 -10.92 26.89
CA PRO A 112 9.77 -10.30 26.83
C PRO A 112 9.66 -9.21 25.76
N LEU A 113 10.75 -8.46 25.50
CA LEU A 113 10.78 -7.41 24.47
C LEU A 113 10.69 -8.00 23.06
N ILE A 114 11.33 -9.13 22.84
CA ILE A 114 11.29 -9.84 21.56
C ILE A 114 9.91 -10.48 21.34
N HIS A 115 9.36 -11.14 22.37
CA HIS A 115 8.04 -11.77 22.29
C HIS A 115 6.93 -10.77 22.00
N GLN A 116 6.89 -9.63 22.67
CA GLN A 116 5.88 -8.60 22.42
C GLN A 116 5.97 -8.02 21.02
N THR A 117 7.17 -7.88 20.47
CA THR A 117 7.40 -7.24 19.17
C THR A 117 7.15 -8.20 18.00
N ILE A 118 7.46 -9.48 18.16
CA ILE A 118 7.42 -10.48 17.06
C ILE A 118 6.08 -11.22 16.99
N SER A 119 5.37 -11.38 18.11
CA SER A 119 4.25 -12.33 18.24
C SER A 119 2.88 -11.81 17.77
N ALA A 120 2.69 -10.51 17.64
CA ALA A 120 1.39 -9.95 17.29
C ALA A 120 1.44 -9.19 15.96
N PRO A 121 0.75 -9.68 14.92
CA PRO A 121 0.65 -8.91 13.68
C PRO A 121 -0.11 -7.60 13.94
N ILE A 122 0.54 -6.49 13.65
CA ILE A 122 -0.10 -5.17 13.73
C ILE A 122 -1.05 -5.05 12.54
N LYS A 123 -2.34 -4.98 12.83
CA LYS A 123 -3.39 -4.73 11.83
C LYS A 123 -3.85 -3.29 11.93
N LYS A 124 -3.79 -2.56 10.82
CA LYS A 124 -4.35 -1.21 10.69
C LYS A 124 -5.32 -1.15 9.53
N PHE A 125 -6.32 -0.31 9.68
CA PHE A 125 -7.27 0.01 8.61
C PHE A 125 -6.86 1.33 7.98
N TYR A 126 -7.00 1.43 6.67
CA TYR A 126 -6.63 2.64 5.95
C TYR A 126 -7.71 3.07 4.94
N ILE A 127 -7.74 4.37 4.70
CA ILE A 127 -8.41 4.98 3.55
C ILE A 127 -7.36 5.82 2.83
N CYS A 128 -7.20 5.55 1.53
CA CYS A 128 -6.44 6.37 0.60
C CYS A 128 -7.40 7.28 -0.14
N LEU A 129 -7.13 8.57 -0.13
CA LEU A 129 -7.94 9.60 -0.76
C LEU A 129 -7.07 10.44 -1.70
N LEU A 130 -7.47 10.53 -2.97
CA LEU A 130 -6.88 11.48 -3.91
C LEU A 130 -7.63 12.80 -3.78
N GLU A 131 -6.90 13.88 -3.52
CA GLU A 131 -7.48 15.22 -3.50
C GLU A 131 -7.44 15.85 -4.91
N PRO A 132 -8.38 16.75 -5.24
CA PRO A 132 -8.45 17.42 -6.53
C PRO A 132 -7.22 18.28 -6.85
#